data_21d02a656bccccce35f85d11d2b71466
#
_entry.id   21d02a656bccccce35f85d11d2b71466
#
_cell.length_a   1.000
_cell.length_b   1.000
_cell.length_c   1.000
_cell.angle_alpha   90.00
_cell.angle_beta   90.00
_cell.angle_gamma   90.00
#
_symmetry.space_group_name_H-M   'P 1'
#
loop_
_entity.id
_entity.type
_entity.pdbx_description
1 polymer ?
#
loop_
_entity_poly.entity_id
_entity_poly.type
_entity_poly.pdbx_seq_one_letter_code
_entity_poly.pdbx_strand_id
1 'polypeptide(L)'
;MQKKFSNKEIEEKFKHLVLKGWNLSEDKIYIQKSFVFKNFKEAFSWMCRIAFIAEEINHHPNWTNVFKTVDISLSTHDAGGLTELDLDFANAVEMEA
;
A
#
# COMPACT_ATOMS: atom_id res chain seq x y z
N MET A 1 18.74 -6.71 -1.37
CA MET A 1 17.94 -6.77 -0.15
C MET A 1 17.45 -5.37 0.24
N GLN A 2 16.17 -5.23 0.55
CA GLN A 2 15.62 -3.94 0.91
C GLN A 2 15.97 -3.56 2.35
N LYS A 3 16.26 -2.29 2.54
CA LYS A 3 16.60 -1.77 3.85
C LYS A 3 15.37 -1.13 4.50
N LYS A 4 15.08 -1.53 5.74
CA LYS A 4 13.99 -0.95 6.51
C LYS A 4 14.28 0.53 6.79
N PHE A 5 13.28 1.38 6.54
CA PHE A 5 13.38 2.80 6.86
C PHE A 5 13.41 3.02 8.38
N SER A 6 14.13 4.06 8.80
CA SER A 6 14.10 4.50 10.19
C SER A 6 12.75 5.20 10.45
N ASN A 7 12.39 5.37 11.71
CA ASN A 7 11.14 6.06 12.06
C ASN A 7 11.11 7.47 11.50
N LYS A 8 12.23 8.16 11.50
CA LYS A 8 12.33 9.50 10.94
C LYS A 8 12.09 9.51 9.44
N GLU A 9 12.69 8.56 8.73
CA GLU A 9 12.50 8.42 7.29
C GLU A 9 11.04 8.14 6.97
N ILE A 10 10.40 7.27 7.76
CA ILE A 10 8.99 6.94 7.56
C ILE A 10 8.12 8.18 7.71
N GLU A 11 8.33 8.94 8.76
CA GLU A 11 7.55 10.15 9.00
C GLU A 11 7.68 11.16 7.86
N GLU A 12 8.86 11.29 7.29
CA GLU A 12 9.11 12.22 6.19
C GLU A 12 8.60 11.69 4.86
N LYS A 13 8.95 10.45 4.52
CA LYS A 13 8.67 9.87 3.20
C LYS A 13 7.22 9.46 2.98
N PHE A 14 6.50 9.11 4.05
CA PHE A 14 5.11 8.67 3.96
C PHE A 14 4.10 9.76 4.32
N LYS A 15 4.55 10.95 4.66
CA LYS A 15 3.66 12.04 5.08
C LYS A 15 2.56 12.32 4.05
N HIS A 16 2.91 12.41 2.77
CA HIS A 16 1.94 12.70 1.72
C HIS A 16 0.87 11.59 1.61
N LEU A 17 1.25 10.36 1.90
CA LEU A 17 0.32 9.23 1.86
C LEU A 17 -0.62 9.27 3.05
N VAL A 18 -0.10 9.60 4.22
CA VAL A 18 -0.93 9.76 5.42
C VAL A 18 -1.97 10.85 5.18
N LEU A 19 -1.57 11.95 4.53
CA LEU A 19 -2.50 13.03 4.18
C LEU A 19 -3.58 12.59 3.20
N LYS A 20 -3.32 11.53 2.44
CA LYS A 20 -4.29 10.97 1.48
C LYS A 20 -5.15 9.85 2.09
N GLY A 21 -4.99 9.59 3.37
CA GLY A 21 -5.83 8.62 4.06
C GLY A 21 -5.16 7.30 4.42
N TRP A 22 -3.86 7.14 4.16
CA TRP A 22 -3.14 5.96 4.61
C TRP A 22 -2.92 6.02 6.11
N ASN A 23 -3.13 4.89 6.77
CA ASN A 23 -2.92 4.76 8.21
C ASN A 23 -1.58 4.07 8.45
N LEU A 24 -0.70 4.76 9.18
CA LEU A 24 0.57 4.20 9.58
C LEU A 24 0.37 3.48 10.91
N SER A 25 0.81 2.22 11.01
CA SER A 25 0.69 1.47 12.26
C SER A 25 1.51 2.14 13.37
N GLU A 26 1.11 1.91 14.63
CA GLU A 26 1.80 2.50 15.77
C GLU A 26 3.27 2.13 15.81
N ASP A 27 3.57 0.88 15.49
CA ASP A 27 4.95 0.37 15.47
C ASP A 27 5.69 0.74 14.18
N LYS A 28 5.01 1.41 13.24
CA LYS A 28 5.56 1.85 11.96
C LYS A 28 6.08 0.72 11.08
N ILE A 29 5.46 -0.45 11.24
CA ILE A 29 5.84 -1.64 10.45
C ILE A 29 5.05 -1.74 9.16
N TYR A 30 3.82 -1.21 9.13
CA TYR A 30 2.99 -1.27 7.92
C TYR A 30 2.13 -0.03 7.75
N ILE A 31 1.61 0.17 6.52
CA ILE A 31 0.62 1.19 6.23
C ILE A 31 -0.61 0.50 5.63
N GLN A 32 -1.76 1.10 5.82
CA GLN A 32 -3.03 0.51 5.41
C GLN A 32 -3.99 1.59 4.90
N LYS A 33 -4.77 1.25 3.89
CA LYS A 33 -5.84 2.13 3.40
C LYS A 33 -6.97 1.30 2.84
N SER A 34 -8.22 1.76 3.06
CA SER A 34 -9.42 1.17 2.50
C SER A 34 -9.87 2.01 1.32
N PHE A 35 -10.17 1.36 0.20
CA PHE A 35 -10.68 2.02 -1.00
C PHE A 35 -12.10 1.54 -1.25
N VAL A 36 -13.03 2.49 -1.43
CA VAL A 36 -14.44 2.18 -1.67
C VAL A 36 -14.78 2.59 -3.09
N PHE A 37 -15.34 1.68 -3.85
CA PHE A 37 -15.66 1.88 -5.26
C PHE A 37 -17.17 1.96 -5.46
N LYS A 38 -17.59 2.22 -6.69
CA LYS A 38 -19.00 2.33 -7.05
C LYS A 38 -19.73 0.99 -6.92
N ASN A 39 -19.05 -0.09 -7.29
CA ASN A 39 -19.61 -1.44 -7.25
C ASN A 39 -18.46 -2.46 -7.27
N PHE A 40 -18.80 -3.74 -7.19
CA PHE A 40 -17.80 -4.81 -7.17
C PHE A 40 -16.98 -4.85 -8.46
N LYS A 41 -17.63 -4.66 -9.59
CA LYS A 41 -16.93 -4.70 -10.88
C LYS A 41 -15.82 -3.66 -10.93
N GLU A 42 -16.10 -2.46 -10.46
CA GLU A 42 -15.09 -1.39 -10.40
C GLU A 42 -13.96 -1.74 -9.43
N ALA A 43 -14.31 -2.28 -8.28
CA ALA A 43 -13.32 -2.70 -7.28
C ALA A 43 -12.41 -3.78 -7.85
N PHE A 44 -12.99 -4.79 -8.49
CA PHE A 44 -12.21 -5.90 -9.03
C PHE A 44 -11.34 -5.47 -10.21
N SER A 45 -11.86 -4.61 -11.07
CA SER A 45 -11.09 -4.06 -12.19
C SER A 45 -9.86 -3.29 -11.70
N TRP A 46 -10.05 -2.51 -10.64
CA TRP A 46 -8.95 -1.78 -10.02
C TRP A 46 -7.92 -2.74 -9.42
N MET A 47 -8.39 -3.80 -8.76
CA MET A 47 -7.49 -4.81 -8.21
C MET A 47 -6.63 -5.46 -9.30
N CYS A 48 -7.22 -5.70 -10.47
CA CYS A 48 -6.48 -6.27 -11.60
C CYS A 48 -5.34 -5.33 -12.02
N ARG A 49 -5.60 -4.02 -12.07
CA ARG A 49 -4.55 -3.05 -12.42
C ARG A 49 -3.45 -3.03 -11.36
N ILE A 50 -3.84 -3.10 -10.09
CA ILE A 50 -2.85 -3.12 -9.00
C ILE A 50 -2.03 -4.40 -9.05
N ALA A 51 -2.64 -5.52 -9.47
CA ALA A 51 -1.92 -6.79 -9.59
C ALA A 51 -0.75 -6.67 -10.58
N PHE A 52 -0.93 -5.96 -11.69
CA PHE A 52 0.17 -5.72 -12.64
C PHE A 52 1.29 -4.92 -12.01
N ILE A 53 0.95 -3.92 -11.20
CA ILE A 53 1.93 -3.11 -10.48
C ILE A 53 2.72 -3.99 -9.50
N ALA A 54 2.02 -4.85 -8.78
CA ALA A 54 2.66 -5.77 -7.82
C ALA A 54 3.69 -6.66 -8.50
N GLU A 55 3.35 -7.18 -9.68
CA GLU A 55 4.28 -8.03 -10.44
C GLU A 55 5.46 -7.24 -10.99
N GLU A 56 5.21 -6.01 -11.41
CA GLU A 56 6.25 -5.13 -11.95
C GLU A 56 7.28 -4.75 -10.89
N ILE A 57 6.81 -4.38 -9.70
CA ILE A 57 7.67 -4.00 -8.59
C ILE A 57 8.24 -5.23 -7.88
N ASN A 58 7.63 -6.39 -8.10
CA ASN A 58 7.92 -7.63 -7.40
C ASN A 58 7.72 -7.48 -5.89
N HIS A 59 6.61 -6.83 -5.54
CA HIS A 59 6.21 -6.63 -4.16
C HIS A 59 4.69 -6.73 -4.10
N HIS A 60 4.16 -7.57 -3.23
CA HIS A 60 2.75 -7.92 -3.24
C HIS A 60 2.04 -7.42 -1.99
N PRO A 61 0.82 -6.89 -2.14
CA PRO A 61 0.09 -6.35 -0.99
C PRO A 61 -0.58 -7.45 -0.19
N ASN A 62 -0.81 -7.17 1.08
CA ASN A 62 -1.72 -7.96 1.89
C ASN A 62 -3.06 -7.24 1.77
N TRP A 63 -4.01 -7.83 1.05
CA TRP A 63 -5.27 -7.16 0.80
C TRP A 63 -6.47 -8.06 0.91
N THR A 64 -7.63 -7.43 1.13
CA THR A 64 -8.92 -8.13 1.14
C THR A 64 -9.91 -7.34 0.30
N ASN A 65 -10.88 -8.05 -0.24
CA ASN A 65 -11.96 -7.42 -0.98
C ASN A 65 -13.29 -7.96 -0.48
N VAL A 66 -14.17 -7.05 -0.07
CA VAL A 66 -15.54 -7.38 0.29
C VAL A 66 -16.43 -6.43 -0.51
N PHE A 67 -17.19 -6.99 -1.45
CA PHE A 67 -18.09 -6.24 -2.32
C PHE A 67 -17.32 -5.09 -3.03
N LYS A 68 -17.62 -3.85 -2.70
CA LYS A 68 -17.02 -2.68 -3.35
C LYS A 68 -15.87 -2.07 -2.57
N THR A 69 -15.43 -2.73 -1.50
CA THR A 69 -14.36 -2.23 -0.64
C THR A 69 -13.12 -3.09 -0.78
N VAL A 70 -11.97 -2.45 -0.94
CA VAL A 70 -10.66 -3.14 -0.97
C VAL A 70 -9.80 -2.54 0.11
N ASP A 71 -9.33 -3.38 1.03
CA ASP A 71 -8.39 -2.98 2.08
C ASP A 71 -6.99 -3.42 1.67
N ILE A 72 -6.05 -2.48 1.63
CA ILE A 72 -4.65 -2.77 1.30
C ILE A 72 -3.78 -2.49 2.50
N SER A 73 -2.92 -3.44 2.81
CA SER A 73 -1.88 -3.28 3.83
C SER A 73 -0.53 -3.61 3.20
N LEU A 74 0.46 -2.75 3.43
CA LEU A 74 1.80 -2.88 2.83
C LEU A 74 2.87 -2.92 3.90
N SER A 75 3.78 -3.86 3.72
CA SER A 75 4.96 -4.00 4.57
C SER A 75 5.97 -4.86 3.81
N THR A 76 7.24 -4.77 4.17
CA THR A 76 8.25 -5.64 3.58
C THR A 76 8.66 -6.64 4.66
N HIS A 77 8.07 -7.83 4.59
CA HIS A 77 8.25 -8.87 5.60
C HIS A 77 9.72 -9.19 5.86
N ASP A 78 10.49 -9.41 4.81
CA ASP A 78 11.90 -9.79 4.93
C ASP A 78 12.76 -8.72 5.61
N ALA A 79 12.36 -7.46 5.50
CA ALA A 79 13.07 -6.35 6.14
C ALA A 79 12.53 -6.03 7.53
N GLY A 80 11.40 -6.60 7.89
CA GLY A 80 10.78 -6.37 9.19
C GLY A 80 10.04 -5.05 9.31
N GLY A 81 9.65 -4.44 8.21
CA GLY A 81 8.92 -3.17 8.25
C GLY A 81 8.85 -2.48 6.89
N LEU A 82 8.67 -1.17 6.91
CA LEU A 82 8.51 -0.39 5.69
C LEU A 82 9.82 -0.10 5.00
N THR A 83 9.80 -0.23 3.66
CA THR A 83 10.96 0.02 2.81
C THR A 83 10.55 0.83 1.60
N GLU A 84 11.51 1.09 0.70
CA GLU A 84 11.25 1.76 -0.57
C GLU A 84 10.20 1.03 -1.42
N LEU A 85 10.11 -0.30 -1.30
CA LEU A 85 9.11 -1.08 -2.03
C LEU A 85 7.70 -0.67 -1.63
N ASP A 86 7.46 -0.47 -0.35
CA ASP A 86 6.15 -0.08 0.15
C ASP A 86 5.81 1.34 -0.28
N LEU A 87 6.77 2.23 -0.23
CA LEU A 87 6.60 3.61 -0.66
C LEU A 87 6.25 3.68 -2.14
N ASP A 88 7.01 3.00 -2.98
CA ASP A 88 6.78 2.97 -4.42
C ASP A 88 5.42 2.36 -4.75
N PHE A 89 5.06 1.27 -4.06
CA PHE A 89 3.78 0.60 -4.28
C PHE A 89 2.61 1.52 -3.92
N ALA A 90 2.67 2.14 -2.74
CA ALA A 90 1.59 3.03 -2.30
C ALA A 90 1.42 4.22 -3.22
N ASN A 91 2.53 4.80 -3.69
CA ASN A 91 2.47 5.90 -4.66
C ASN A 91 1.82 5.45 -5.96
N ALA A 92 2.17 4.26 -6.45
CA ALA A 92 1.59 3.72 -7.67
C ALA A 92 0.10 3.44 -7.51
N VAL A 93 -0.30 2.92 -6.35
CA VAL A 93 -1.71 2.67 -6.03
C VAL A 93 -2.51 3.96 -6.07
N GLU A 94 -1.97 5.03 -5.49
CA GLU A 94 -2.65 6.32 -5.48
C GLU A 94 -2.83 6.89 -6.89
N MET A 95 -1.90 6.60 -7.79
CA MET A 95 -2.02 7.05 -9.18
C MET A 95 -3.13 6.33 -9.94
N GLU A 96 -3.49 5.11 -9.51
CA GLU A 96 -4.57 4.33 -10.12
C GLU A 96 -5.93 4.59 -9.50
N ALA A 97 -5.96 5.22 -8.35
CA ALA A 97 -7.20 5.44 -7.60
C ALA A 97 -8.11 6.51 -8.23
#